data_7599f2761924a804be03ac07fd65f688
#
_entry.id   7599f2761924a804be03ac07fd65f688
#
_cell.length_a   1.000
_cell.length_b   1.000
_cell.length_c   1.000
_cell.angle_alpha   90.00
_cell.angle_beta   90.00
_cell.angle_gamma   90.00
#
_symmetry.space_group_name_H-M   'P 1'
#
loop_
_entity.id
_entity.type
_entity.pdbx_description
1 polymer ?
#
loop_
_entity_poly.entity_id
_entity_poly.type
_entity_poly.pdbx_seq_one_letter_code
_entity_poly.pdbx_strand_id
1 'polypeptide(L)'
;MGSEMCIRDSGQGVSDTRVSLVAYATQFVGNPYVWGGTSLTRGADCSGFVLSVYANYGVYLPHSSRAQAGCGTRISASEAQPGDLFFYGSGKGINHVAIYIGNGQIVHASSPSTGIKISNAYYRSPVCVVRVLGN
;
A
#
# COMPACT_ATOMS: atom_id res chain seq x y z
N MET A 1 24.60 1.66 5.91
CA MET A 1 24.41 1.64 5.54
C MET A 1 24.21 1.45 5.13
N GLY A 2 24.10 1.47 4.97
CA GLY A 2 23.71 1.28 4.44
C GLY A 2 23.65 1.09 3.84
N SER A 3 23.76 1.21 3.68
CA SER A 3 23.52 1.09 2.92
C SER A 3 23.72 0.45 2.49
N GLU A 4 23.91 0.13 2.64
CA GLU A 4 23.92 -0.34 2.07
C GLU A 4 23.52 -0.92 1.63
N MET A 5 23.22 -1.12 1.83
CA MET A 5 22.62 -1.51 1.34
C MET A 5 22.20 -1.41 0.59
N CYS A 6 22.02 -0.94 0.42
CA CYS A 6 21.58 -0.78 -0.46
C CYS A 6 22.05 -0.90 -1.28
N ILE A 7 22.45 -0.99 -1.45
CA ILE A 7 22.83 -1.14 -2.33
C ILE A 7 22.94 -2.14 -2.85
N ARG A 8 22.81 -2.81 -2.55
CA ARG A 8 22.72 -3.81 -3.04
C ARG A 8 21.89 -4.11 -3.90
N ASP A 9 21.72 -3.91 -3.99
CA ASP A 9 21.03 -4.03 -4.73
C ASP A 9 20.82 -3.51 -5.49
N SER A 10 21.37 -3.29 -5.24
CA SER A 10 21.06 -2.44 -6.02
C SER A 10 20.21 -2.41 -7.09
N GLY A 11 19.41 -1.79 -7.19
CA GLY A 11 18.55 -1.64 -8.27
C GLY A 11 18.11 -2.91 -8.98
N GLN A 12 18.66 -3.95 -8.57
CA GLN A 12 18.39 -5.21 -9.17
C GLN A 12 17.17 -5.87 -8.68
N GLY A 13 16.75 -5.59 -7.54
CA GLY A 13 15.63 -6.27 -6.98
C GLY A 13 14.92 -5.43 -5.96
N VAL A 14 13.97 -6.03 -5.31
CA VAL A 14 13.17 -5.39 -4.28
C VAL A 14 13.93 -5.46 -2.97
N SER A 15 13.97 -4.36 -2.22
CA SER A 15 14.65 -4.36 -0.92
C SER A 15 13.99 -5.32 0.05
N ASP A 16 14.75 -5.76 1.06
CA ASP A 16 14.23 -6.67 2.06
C ASP A 16 13.05 -6.07 2.83
N THR A 17 13.08 -4.76 3.06
CA THR A 17 11.97 -4.08 3.72
C THR A 17 10.69 -4.20 2.90
N ARG A 18 10.79 -4.01 1.59
CA ARG A 18 9.62 -4.11 0.71
C ARG A 18 9.07 -5.54 0.68
N VAL A 19 9.94 -6.52 0.57
CA VAL A 19 9.54 -7.92 0.59
C VAL A 19 8.86 -8.26 1.90
N SER A 20 9.45 -7.84 3.01
CA SER A 20 8.88 -8.09 4.33
C SER A 20 7.52 -7.41 4.50
N LEU A 21 7.40 -6.17 4.06
CA LEU A 21 6.14 -5.42 4.18
C LEU A 21 5.02 -6.08 3.40
N VAL A 22 5.29 -6.52 2.17
CA VAL A 22 4.30 -7.19 1.33
C VAL A 22 3.89 -8.52 1.96
N ALA A 23 4.84 -9.30 2.48
CA ALA A 23 4.52 -10.55 3.15
C ALA A 23 3.67 -10.32 4.40
N TYR A 24 3.99 -9.27 5.16
CA TYR A 24 3.20 -8.91 6.33
C TYR A 24 1.78 -8.50 5.92
N ALA A 25 1.66 -7.63 4.93
CA ALA A 25 0.35 -7.15 4.49
C ALA A 25 -0.53 -8.27 3.96
N THR A 26 0.03 -9.19 3.18
CA THR A 26 -0.77 -10.24 2.53
C THR A 26 -1.26 -11.32 3.49
N GLN A 27 -0.64 -11.45 4.66
CA GLN A 27 -1.13 -12.43 5.63
C GLN A 27 -2.51 -12.06 6.21
N PHE A 28 -2.95 -10.81 6.03
CA PHE A 28 -4.25 -10.36 6.54
C PHE A 28 -5.39 -10.52 5.50
N VAL A 29 -5.09 -11.06 4.33
CA VAL A 29 -6.12 -11.35 3.32
C VAL A 29 -7.19 -12.25 3.94
N GLY A 30 -8.46 -11.88 3.74
CA GLY A 30 -9.60 -12.59 4.33
C GLY A 30 -10.13 -11.93 5.59
N ASN A 31 -9.40 -11.01 6.20
CA ASN A 31 -9.88 -10.33 7.39
C ASN A 31 -10.87 -9.24 7.03
N PRO A 32 -11.73 -8.82 7.98
CA PRO A 32 -12.87 -7.99 7.64
C PRO A 32 -12.52 -6.54 7.33
N TYR A 33 -13.38 -5.91 6.55
CA TYR A 33 -13.39 -4.47 6.32
C TYR A 33 -14.36 -3.83 7.30
N VAL A 34 -13.91 -2.77 7.98
CA VAL A 34 -14.77 -1.97 8.86
C VAL A 34 -14.49 -0.50 8.59
N TRP A 35 -15.53 0.25 8.23
CA TRP A 35 -15.40 1.68 7.98
C TRP A 35 -14.83 2.39 9.21
N GLY A 36 -13.79 3.18 9.01
CA GLY A 36 -13.12 3.87 10.11
C GLY A 36 -12.20 2.98 10.93
N GLY A 37 -12.11 1.69 10.60
CA GLY A 37 -11.30 0.75 11.37
C GLY A 37 -9.83 0.80 11.00
N THR A 38 -9.00 0.44 11.97
CA THR A 38 -7.55 0.36 11.80
C THR A 38 -6.97 -0.96 12.31
N SER A 39 -7.81 -1.92 12.65
CA SER A 39 -7.35 -3.22 13.14
C SER A 39 -7.12 -4.17 11.98
N LEU A 40 -5.92 -4.71 11.86
CA LEU A 40 -5.58 -5.65 10.79
C LEU A 40 -6.32 -6.98 10.93
N THR A 41 -6.83 -7.29 12.12
CA THR A 41 -7.49 -8.56 12.38
C THR A 41 -8.99 -8.43 12.59
N ARG A 42 -9.45 -7.31 13.16
CA ARG A 42 -10.86 -7.13 13.53
C ARG A 42 -11.62 -6.25 12.54
N GLY A 43 -10.91 -5.50 11.73
CA GLY A 43 -11.52 -4.68 10.69
C GLY A 43 -10.80 -3.38 10.46
N ALA A 44 -10.54 -3.12 9.19
CA ALA A 44 -9.87 -1.90 8.73
C ALA A 44 -10.51 -1.44 7.44
N ASP A 45 -10.57 -0.12 7.23
CA ASP A 45 -10.91 0.41 5.91
C ASP A 45 -9.63 0.53 5.08
N CYS A 46 -9.72 1.07 3.86
CA CYS A 46 -8.59 1.08 2.94
C CYS A 46 -7.37 1.83 3.51
N SER A 47 -7.57 3.03 4.02
CA SER A 47 -6.47 3.82 4.58
C SER A 47 -6.06 3.31 5.95
N GLY A 48 -6.98 2.73 6.71
CA GLY A 48 -6.69 2.11 8.00
C GLY A 48 -5.81 0.88 7.87
N PHE A 49 -6.05 0.07 6.85
CA PHE A 49 -5.21 -1.08 6.52
C PHE A 49 -3.78 -0.61 6.20
N VAL A 50 -3.67 0.39 5.33
CA VAL A 50 -2.37 0.92 4.91
C VAL A 50 -1.62 1.51 6.10
N LEU A 51 -2.26 2.37 6.89
CA LEU A 51 -1.55 2.99 8.02
C LEU A 51 -1.08 1.96 9.03
N SER A 52 -1.86 0.92 9.27
CA SER A 52 -1.51 -0.11 10.25
C SER A 52 -0.37 -1.00 9.77
N VAL A 53 -0.35 -1.33 8.48
CA VAL A 53 0.76 -2.09 7.90
C VAL A 53 2.06 -1.28 7.97
N TYR A 54 2.02 -0.02 7.53
CA TYR A 54 3.23 0.80 7.46
C TYR A 54 3.74 1.21 8.83
N ALA A 55 2.85 1.36 9.83
CA ALA A 55 3.26 1.66 11.19
C ALA A 55 4.18 0.59 11.76
N ASN A 56 3.97 -0.67 11.35
CA ASN A 56 4.84 -1.77 11.77
C ASN A 56 6.27 -1.63 11.23
N TYR A 57 6.46 -0.75 10.25
CA TYR A 57 7.77 -0.50 9.63
C TYR A 57 8.29 0.90 9.92
N GLY A 58 7.70 1.58 10.91
CA GLY A 58 8.15 2.91 11.31
C GLY A 58 7.71 4.03 10.40
N VAL A 59 6.78 3.78 9.50
CA VAL A 59 6.22 4.80 8.60
C VAL A 59 4.83 5.15 9.10
N TYR A 60 4.65 6.39 9.56
CA TYR A 60 3.39 6.79 10.20
C TYR A 60 2.58 7.67 9.26
N LEU A 61 1.48 7.12 8.79
CA LEU A 61 0.62 7.74 7.78
C LEU A 61 -0.69 8.20 8.42
N PRO A 62 -1.31 9.27 7.91
CA PRO A 62 -2.61 9.70 8.42
C PRO A 62 -3.71 8.71 8.00
N HIS A 63 -4.83 8.73 8.72
CA HIS A 63 -5.97 7.87 8.42
C HIS A 63 -6.87 8.53 7.38
N SER A 64 -6.34 8.68 6.17
CA SER A 64 -7.06 9.27 5.04
C SER A 64 -6.32 8.95 3.76
N SER A 65 -7.00 8.36 2.79
CA SER A 65 -6.36 8.06 1.51
C SER A 65 -5.88 9.34 0.81
N ARG A 66 -6.65 10.42 0.89
CA ARG A 66 -6.22 11.70 0.30
C ARG A 66 -4.97 12.23 0.94
N ALA A 67 -4.90 12.19 2.27
CA ALA A 67 -3.72 12.69 2.99
C ALA A 67 -2.52 11.78 2.75
N GLN A 68 -2.72 10.48 2.68
CA GLN A 68 -1.64 9.54 2.40
C GLN A 68 -1.01 9.80 1.04
N ALA A 69 -1.79 10.23 0.06
CA ALA A 69 -1.26 10.53 -1.27
C ALA A 69 -0.25 11.67 -1.26
N GLY A 70 -0.28 12.51 -0.24
CA GLY A 70 0.69 13.60 -0.08
C GLY A 70 1.89 13.25 0.79
N CYS A 71 2.00 12.01 1.26
CA CYS A 71 3.03 11.64 2.24
C CYS A 71 4.33 11.13 1.62
N GLY A 72 4.44 11.08 0.30
CA GLY A 72 5.66 10.56 -0.34
C GLY A 72 5.88 11.16 -1.70
N THR A 73 6.72 10.50 -2.48
CA THR A 73 7.09 10.96 -3.81
C THR A 73 6.20 10.31 -4.86
N ARG A 74 5.64 11.11 -5.76
CA ARG A 74 4.88 10.56 -6.89
C ARG A 74 5.84 9.92 -7.88
N ILE A 75 5.45 8.75 -8.35
CA ILE A 75 6.20 8.01 -9.37
C ILE A 75 5.21 7.56 -10.44
N SER A 76 5.73 7.13 -11.58
CA SER A 76 4.86 6.55 -12.60
C SER A 76 4.48 5.13 -12.20
N ALA A 77 3.31 4.68 -12.66
CA ALA A 77 2.84 3.32 -12.37
C ALA A 77 3.81 2.27 -12.92
N SER A 78 4.46 2.57 -14.03
CA SER A 78 5.43 1.64 -14.64
C SER A 78 6.69 1.46 -13.80
N GLU A 79 6.95 2.38 -12.87
CA GLU A 79 8.10 2.31 -11.97
C GLU A 79 7.74 1.75 -10.60
N ALA A 80 6.49 1.36 -10.38
CA ALA A 80 6.04 0.90 -9.09
C ALA A 80 6.77 -0.38 -8.67
N GLN A 81 7.12 -0.42 -7.39
CA GLN A 81 7.72 -1.58 -6.76
C GLN A 81 6.84 -2.04 -5.60
N PRO A 82 6.94 -3.32 -5.21
CA PRO A 82 6.19 -3.79 -4.04
C PRO A 82 6.39 -2.86 -2.84
N GLY A 83 5.31 -2.50 -2.19
CA GLY A 83 5.34 -1.54 -1.09
C GLY A 83 5.04 -0.10 -1.47
N ASP A 84 4.92 0.20 -2.76
CA ASP A 84 4.42 1.51 -3.18
C ASP A 84 2.90 1.54 -3.08
N LEU A 85 2.33 2.72 -3.00
CA LEU A 85 0.88 2.89 -2.80
C LEU A 85 0.21 3.32 -4.10
N PHE A 86 -0.86 2.61 -4.46
CA PHE A 86 -1.72 2.97 -5.58
C PHE A 86 -2.96 3.66 -5.04
N PHE A 87 -3.31 4.80 -5.64
CA PHE A 87 -4.46 5.60 -5.24
C PHE A 87 -5.48 5.64 -6.36
N TYR A 88 -6.76 5.54 -5.98
CA TYR A 88 -7.87 5.51 -6.91
C TYR A 88 -8.88 6.57 -6.52
N GLY A 89 -9.65 7.03 -7.48
CA GLY A 89 -10.63 8.05 -7.20
C GLY A 89 -11.56 8.31 -8.36
N SER A 90 -12.30 9.40 -8.22
CA SER A 90 -13.25 9.86 -9.22
C SER A 90 -12.99 11.34 -9.46
N GLY A 91 -13.90 12.01 -10.21
CA GLY A 91 -13.82 13.45 -10.41
C GLY A 91 -13.84 14.25 -9.12
N LYS A 92 -14.23 13.65 -8.00
CA LYS A 92 -14.23 14.30 -6.68
C LYS A 92 -12.94 14.09 -5.90
N GLY A 93 -11.97 13.38 -6.49
CA GLY A 93 -10.68 13.15 -5.87
C GLY A 93 -10.48 11.72 -5.42
N ILE A 94 -9.38 11.52 -4.69
CA ILE A 94 -8.96 10.19 -4.23
C ILE A 94 -9.93 9.68 -3.17
N ASN A 95 -10.37 8.42 -3.32
CA ASN A 95 -11.26 7.79 -2.37
C ASN A 95 -10.83 6.38 -1.97
N HIS A 96 -9.70 5.89 -2.47
CA HIS A 96 -9.23 4.53 -2.16
C HIS A 96 -7.73 4.45 -2.28
N VAL A 97 -7.12 3.54 -1.50
CA VAL A 97 -5.69 3.32 -1.52
C VAL A 97 -5.42 1.81 -1.36
N ALA A 98 -4.36 1.35 -2.00
CA ALA A 98 -3.95 -0.06 -1.96
C ALA A 98 -2.43 -0.16 -1.95
N ILE A 99 -1.93 -1.29 -1.46
CA ILE A 99 -0.50 -1.58 -1.44
C ILE A 99 -0.16 -2.44 -2.65
N TYR A 100 0.78 -1.96 -3.46
CA TYR A 100 1.26 -2.72 -4.60
C TYR A 100 2.12 -3.89 -4.11
N ILE A 101 1.87 -5.09 -4.63
CA ILE A 101 2.60 -6.29 -4.21
C ILE A 101 3.43 -6.90 -5.34
N GLY A 102 3.49 -6.23 -6.49
CA GLY A 102 4.23 -6.73 -7.64
C GLY A 102 3.33 -7.45 -8.63
N ASN A 103 3.86 -7.71 -9.80
CA ASN A 103 3.16 -8.46 -10.86
C ASN A 103 1.79 -7.90 -11.23
N GLY A 104 1.63 -6.58 -11.11
CA GLY A 104 0.38 -5.94 -11.47
C GLY A 104 -0.73 -6.15 -10.46
N GLN A 105 -0.41 -6.52 -9.23
CA GLN A 105 -1.41 -6.83 -8.20
C GLN A 105 -1.29 -5.91 -6.99
N ILE A 106 -2.41 -5.74 -6.30
CA ILE A 106 -2.48 -4.96 -5.06
C ILE A 106 -3.14 -5.78 -3.98
N VAL A 107 -2.82 -5.45 -2.72
CA VAL A 107 -3.58 -5.93 -1.57
C VAL A 107 -4.25 -4.73 -0.92
N HIS A 108 -5.53 -4.85 -0.59
CA HIS A 108 -6.30 -3.73 -0.05
C HIS A 108 -7.52 -4.19 0.74
N ALA A 109 -7.94 -3.34 1.67
CA ALA A 109 -9.24 -3.52 2.32
C ALA A 109 -10.28 -2.93 1.38
N SER A 110 -10.99 -3.79 0.66
CA SER A 110 -11.77 -3.40 -0.51
C SER A 110 -13.17 -2.91 -0.16
N SER A 111 -13.96 -3.72 0.51
CA SER A 111 -15.33 -3.37 0.85
C SER A 111 -15.82 -4.26 2.00
N PRO A 112 -16.94 -3.88 2.66
CA PRO A 112 -17.49 -4.72 3.71
C PRO A 112 -17.85 -6.13 3.27
N SER A 113 -18.20 -6.31 2.00
CA SER A 113 -18.58 -7.63 1.49
C SER A 113 -17.38 -8.51 1.17
N THR A 114 -16.21 -7.94 0.92
CA THR A 114 -15.03 -8.70 0.50
C THR A 114 -13.91 -8.70 1.53
N GLY A 115 -13.84 -7.68 2.39
CA GLY A 115 -12.73 -7.54 3.32
C GLY A 115 -11.42 -7.24 2.62
N ILE A 116 -10.33 -7.69 3.22
CA ILE A 116 -8.99 -7.53 2.68
C ILE A 116 -8.76 -8.60 1.62
N LYS A 117 -8.34 -8.18 0.43
CA LYS A 117 -8.17 -9.10 -0.70
C LYS A 117 -7.06 -8.63 -1.63
N ILE A 118 -6.64 -9.52 -2.53
CA ILE A 118 -5.73 -9.20 -3.61
C ILE A 118 -6.56 -8.96 -4.87
N SER A 119 -6.22 -7.91 -5.62
CA SER A 119 -6.88 -7.54 -6.87
C SER A 119 -5.84 -7.14 -7.89
N ASN A 120 -6.26 -7.02 -9.16
CA ASN A 120 -5.42 -6.44 -10.20
C ASN A 120 -5.27 -4.94 -9.91
N ALA A 121 -4.04 -4.41 -10.03
CA ALA A 121 -3.78 -3.01 -9.75
C ALA A 121 -4.56 -2.07 -10.68
N TYR A 122 -4.95 -2.55 -11.83
CA TYR A 122 -5.68 -1.77 -12.83
C TYR A 122 -7.15 -2.15 -12.91
N TYR A 123 -7.70 -2.74 -11.85
CA TYR A 123 -9.15 -3.00 -11.79
C TYR A 123 -9.95 -1.69 -11.84
N ARG A 124 -9.31 -0.60 -11.45
CA ARG A 124 -9.74 0.78 -11.68
C ARG A 124 -8.50 1.51 -12.21
N SER A 125 -8.69 2.62 -12.91
CA SER A 125 -7.56 3.43 -13.34
C SER A 125 -6.95 4.15 -12.15
N PRO A 126 -5.66 3.94 -11.84
CA PRO A 126 -5.03 4.66 -10.74
C PRO A 126 -4.97 6.16 -11.02
N VAL A 127 -5.26 6.96 -10.00
CA VAL A 127 -5.10 8.41 -10.07
C VAL A 127 -3.61 8.76 -9.97
N CYS A 128 -2.90 8.11 -9.06
CA CYS A 128 -1.48 8.31 -8.89
C CYS A 128 -0.88 7.13 -8.13
N VAL A 129 0.43 7.06 -8.15
CA VAL A 129 1.22 6.08 -7.39
C VAL A 129 2.22 6.87 -6.57
N VAL A 130 2.37 6.52 -5.30
CA VAL A 130 3.22 7.27 -4.36
C VAL A 130 4.16 6.31 -3.64
N ARG A 131 5.41 6.71 -3.53
CA ARG A 131 6.44 5.96 -2.81
C ARG A 131 6.66 6.60 -1.46
N VAL A 132 6.35 5.86 -0.39
CA VAL A 132 6.55 6.32 0.98
C VAL A 132 7.71 5.60 1.66
N LEU A 133 8.19 4.52 1.10
CA LEU A 133 9.39 3.82 1.59
C LEU A 133 10.62 4.47 0.98
N GLY A 134 11.70 4.52 1.77
CA GLY A 134 12.90 5.24 1.36
C GLY A 134 13.75 4.52 0.34
N ASN A 135 13.47 3.27 0.05
CA ASN A 135 14.33 2.50 -0.87
C ASN A 135 13.57 1.62 -1.84
#